data_e3ad5252530d9e7e08d3a37eccf530cb
#
_entry.id   e3ad5252530d9e7e08d3a37eccf530cb
#
_cell.length_a   1.000
_cell.length_b   1.000
_cell.length_c   1.000
_cell.angle_alpha   90.00
_cell.angle_beta   90.00
_cell.angle_gamma   90.00
#
_symmetry.space_group_name_H-M   'P 1'
#
loop_
_entity.id
_entity.type
_entity.pdbx_description
1 polymer ?
#
loop_
_entity_poly.entity_id
_entity_poly.type
_entity_poly.pdbx_seq_one_letter_code
_entity_poly.pdbx_strand_id
1 'polypeptide(L)'
;MTERNPILQSLFDRKSVRVYEEKPIPAEMKQAILEAAAQAPSAGCQQLYTILDITDPALKEALAESCDHQPFIAKAPLVLVFCADCKKWYDAYLEVGCTPRTPGVGDLMLAVTDAAIAAQNAVVAAESFGIGSCYIGDIMENCDTQRSLLHLPDYVFPAAMLVFGWPTQQQKDRVKPQRCAMEHIVHENGYRTMGGAELRDTFGYKAGNAPFDQWCTAFCNRKYNSDFSKEMTRSVEEYLGQFR
;
A
#
# COMPACT_ATOMS: atom_id res chain seq x y z
N MET A 1 26.59 -17.35 -4.78
CA MET A 1 25.58 -16.29 -4.61
C MET A 1 26.27 -14.98 -4.91
N THR A 2 25.76 -14.18 -5.84
CA THR A 2 26.29 -12.85 -6.12
C THR A 2 26.15 -11.98 -4.86
N GLU A 3 27.21 -11.29 -4.48
CA GLU A 3 27.19 -10.33 -3.37
C GLU A 3 26.12 -9.25 -3.64
N ARG A 4 25.21 -9.05 -2.69
CA ARG A 4 24.10 -8.09 -2.86
C ARG A 4 24.63 -6.69 -2.64
N ASN A 5 24.38 -5.80 -3.59
CA ASN A 5 24.60 -4.38 -3.38
C ASN A 5 23.63 -3.83 -2.31
N PRO A 6 23.88 -2.63 -1.74
CA PRO A 6 23.05 -2.08 -0.66
C PRO A 6 21.56 -1.97 -1.00
N ILE A 7 21.20 -1.67 -2.24
CA ILE A 7 19.79 -1.57 -2.68
C ILE A 7 19.12 -2.94 -2.62
N LEU A 8 19.74 -3.96 -3.19
CA LEU A 8 19.22 -5.32 -3.13
C LEU A 8 19.12 -5.81 -1.68
N GLN A 9 20.13 -5.54 -0.86
CA GLN A 9 20.13 -5.94 0.54
C GLN A 9 18.94 -5.30 1.28
N SER A 10 18.70 -4.01 1.10
CA SER A 10 17.55 -3.29 1.67
C SER A 10 16.20 -3.95 1.31
N LEU A 11 15.99 -4.31 0.04
CA LEU A 11 14.78 -5.00 -0.40
C LEU A 11 14.60 -6.37 0.27
N PHE A 12 15.71 -7.09 0.50
CA PHE A 12 15.68 -8.38 1.19
C PHE A 12 15.45 -8.24 2.70
N ASP A 13 15.96 -7.19 3.34
CA ASP A 13 15.86 -6.98 4.78
C ASP A 13 14.53 -6.31 5.19
N ARG A 14 13.96 -5.50 4.30
CA ARG A 14 12.73 -4.74 4.56
C ARG A 14 11.60 -5.62 5.08
N LYS A 15 11.01 -5.18 6.18
CA LYS A 15 9.82 -5.79 6.81
C LYS A 15 8.89 -4.69 7.32
N SER A 16 7.60 -5.00 7.50
CA SER A 16 6.64 -4.03 8.06
C SER A 16 6.97 -3.70 9.50
N VAL A 17 7.07 -2.42 9.82
CA VAL A 17 7.36 -1.88 11.17
C VAL A 17 6.11 -1.20 11.70
N ARG A 18 5.70 -1.55 12.93
CA ARG A 18 4.47 -1.08 13.59
C ARG A 18 4.70 -0.61 15.02
N VAL A 19 5.94 -0.66 15.50
CA VAL A 19 6.34 -0.13 16.82
C VAL A 19 7.56 0.74 16.60
N TYR A 20 7.46 1.99 17.02
CA TYR A 20 8.43 3.04 16.74
C TYR A 20 9.09 3.54 18.01
N GLU A 21 10.33 4.01 17.89
CA GLU A 21 10.98 4.85 18.88
C GLU A 21 10.26 6.21 18.94
N GLU A 22 10.19 6.84 20.10
CA GLU A 22 9.66 8.20 20.27
C GLU A 22 10.67 9.23 19.72
N LYS A 23 10.84 9.21 18.41
CA LYS A 23 11.80 10.06 17.71
C LYS A 23 11.17 10.62 16.44
N PRO A 24 11.14 11.94 16.24
CA PRO A 24 10.62 12.55 15.03
C PRO A 24 11.51 12.21 13.83
N ILE A 25 10.91 12.22 12.64
CA ILE A 25 11.65 12.17 11.38
C ILE A 25 12.04 13.61 11.04
N PRO A 26 13.34 13.91 10.83
CA PRO A 26 13.78 15.25 10.43
C PRO A 26 13.13 15.71 9.12
N ALA A 27 12.89 17.02 9.02
CA ALA A 27 12.20 17.60 7.86
C ALA A 27 12.92 17.31 6.54
N GLU A 28 14.25 17.36 6.55
CA GLU A 28 15.08 17.05 5.38
C GLU A 28 14.96 15.59 4.93
N MET A 29 14.83 14.64 5.86
CA MET A 29 14.61 13.23 5.52
C MET A 29 13.19 13.00 4.99
N LYS A 30 12.18 13.64 5.58
CA LYS A 30 10.80 13.62 5.07
C LYS A 30 10.77 14.18 3.64
N GLN A 31 11.42 15.31 3.40
CA GLN A 31 11.50 15.92 2.09
C GLN A 31 12.14 14.97 1.07
N ALA A 32 13.27 14.35 1.41
CA ALA A 32 13.95 13.38 0.55
C ALA A 32 13.08 12.16 0.23
N ILE A 33 12.28 11.67 1.18
CA ILE A 33 11.32 10.58 0.98
C ILE A 33 10.23 11.00 -0.04
N LEU A 34 9.69 12.21 0.09
CA LEU A 34 8.67 12.74 -0.83
C LEU A 34 9.24 12.98 -2.22
N GLU A 35 10.45 13.53 -2.32
CA GLU A 35 11.15 13.73 -3.60
C GLU A 35 11.43 12.40 -4.30
N ALA A 36 11.87 11.39 -3.56
CA ALA A 36 12.08 10.04 -4.11
C ALA A 36 10.77 9.42 -4.62
N ALA A 37 9.65 9.62 -3.90
CA ALA A 37 8.34 9.20 -4.38
C ALA A 37 7.98 9.88 -5.71
N ALA A 38 8.25 11.17 -5.84
CA ALA A 38 7.98 11.94 -7.06
C ALA A 38 8.86 11.53 -8.25
N GLN A 39 10.01 10.88 -8.03
CA GLN A 39 10.86 10.32 -9.10
C GLN A 39 10.37 8.97 -9.64
N ALA A 40 9.26 8.44 -9.13
CA ALA A 40 8.69 7.20 -9.63
C ALA A 40 8.28 7.32 -11.11
N PRO A 41 8.48 6.28 -11.93
CA PRO A 41 7.93 6.27 -13.28
C PRO A 41 6.39 6.28 -13.20
N SER A 42 5.74 6.88 -14.18
CA SER A 42 4.29 6.95 -14.27
C SER A 42 3.79 6.78 -15.69
N ALA A 43 2.54 6.37 -15.84
CA ALA A 43 1.90 6.18 -17.14
C ALA A 43 1.92 7.49 -17.95
N GLY A 44 2.60 7.47 -19.11
CA GLY A 44 2.75 8.65 -19.98
C GLY A 44 3.38 9.87 -19.29
N CYS A 45 4.18 9.68 -18.23
CA CYS A 45 4.74 10.75 -17.38
C CYS A 45 3.67 11.67 -16.78
N GLN A 46 2.45 11.19 -16.57
CA GLN A 46 1.33 11.99 -16.09
C GLN A 46 1.32 12.17 -14.56
N GLN A 47 2.00 11.29 -13.81
CA GLN A 47 1.97 11.29 -12.35
C GLN A 47 0.52 11.30 -11.83
N LEU A 48 -0.24 10.25 -12.18
CA LEU A 48 -1.66 10.09 -11.86
C LEU A 48 -1.89 9.80 -10.36
N TYR A 49 -1.19 10.51 -9.49
CA TYR A 49 -1.32 10.36 -8.04
C TYR A 49 -1.17 11.70 -7.32
N THR A 50 -1.76 11.76 -6.13
CA THR A 50 -1.55 12.83 -5.14
C THR A 50 -1.13 12.20 -3.82
N ILE A 51 -0.16 12.80 -3.13
CA ILE A 51 0.31 12.35 -1.82
C ILE A 51 -0.24 13.29 -0.76
N LEU A 52 -1.02 12.77 0.17
CA LEU A 52 -1.49 13.51 1.34
C LEU A 52 -0.53 13.28 2.49
N ASP A 53 0.05 14.34 3.02
CA ASP A 53 0.90 14.34 4.20
C ASP A 53 0.03 14.61 5.43
N ILE A 54 -0.26 13.56 6.21
CA ILE A 54 -1.15 13.64 7.36
C ILE A 54 -0.35 14.11 8.58
N THR A 55 -0.50 15.36 8.93
CA THR A 55 0.22 15.99 10.06
C THR A 55 -0.66 16.26 11.27
N ASP A 56 -1.99 16.40 11.09
CA ASP A 56 -2.94 16.63 12.16
C ASP A 56 -3.09 15.37 13.05
N PRO A 57 -2.79 15.48 14.37
CA PRO A 57 -2.95 14.35 15.29
C PRO A 57 -4.38 13.81 15.37
N ALA A 58 -5.39 14.68 15.31
CA ALA A 58 -6.79 14.25 15.37
C ALA A 58 -7.16 13.43 14.11
N LEU A 59 -6.67 13.84 12.94
CA LEU A 59 -6.88 13.09 11.72
C LEU A 59 -6.13 11.74 11.73
N LYS A 60 -4.92 11.68 12.30
CA LYS A 60 -4.19 10.40 12.48
C LYS A 60 -4.94 9.44 13.39
N GLU A 61 -5.56 9.92 14.48
CA GLU A 61 -6.39 9.10 15.36
C GLU A 61 -7.65 8.60 14.63
N ALA A 62 -8.33 9.46 13.89
CA ALA A 62 -9.50 9.09 13.10
C ALA A 62 -9.16 8.03 12.03
N LEU A 63 -8.02 8.16 11.36
CA LEU A 63 -7.53 7.17 10.40
C LEU A 63 -7.14 5.85 11.09
N ALA A 64 -6.55 5.90 12.29
CA ALA A 64 -6.23 4.69 13.06
C ALA A 64 -7.50 3.93 13.43
N GLU A 65 -8.56 4.64 13.79
CA GLU A 65 -9.87 4.05 14.13
C GLU A 65 -10.55 3.46 12.89
N SER A 66 -10.63 4.23 11.79
CA SER A 66 -11.30 3.79 10.56
C SER A 66 -10.55 2.71 9.77
N CYS A 67 -9.27 2.49 10.07
CA CYS A 67 -8.43 1.46 9.50
C CYS A 67 -8.24 0.28 10.48
N ASP A 68 -9.33 -0.37 10.88
CA ASP A 68 -9.37 -1.57 11.72
C ASP A 68 -8.74 -1.39 13.12
N HIS A 69 -9.00 -0.24 13.77
CA HIS A 69 -8.53 0.09 15.12
C HIS A 69 -7.03 -0.12 15.31
N GLN A 70 -6.20 0.40 14.41
CA GLN A 70 -4.74 0.19 14.41
C GLN A 70 -3.99 1.39 15.04
N PRO A 71 -3.78 1.43 16.37
CA PRO A 71 -3.26 2.62 17.08
C PRO A 71 -1.82 2.99 16.69
N PHE A 72 -1.06 2.11 16.05
CA PHE A 72 0.28 2.44 15.58
C PHE A 72 0.26 3.44 14.40
N ILE A 73 -0.88 3.62 13.72
CA ILE A 73 -1.05 4.64 12.67
C ILE A 73 -0.96 6.02 13.30
N ALA A 74 -1.73 6.28 14.36
CA ALA A 74 -1.72 7.55 15.08
C ALA A 74 -0.35 7.88 15.69
N LYS A 75 0.38 6.84 16.14
CA LYS A 75 1.72 6.97 16.76
C LYS A 75 2.85 7.14 15.75
N ALA A 76 2.60 6.94 14.46
CA ALA A 76 3.65 7.03 13.44
C ALA A 76 4.15 8.48 13.28
N PRO A 77 5.48 8.71 13.32
CA PRO A 77 6.07 10.03 13.08
C PRO A 77 5.68 10.64 11.73
N LEU A 78 5.52 9.80 10.68
CA LEU A 78 5.11 10.23 9.36
C LEU A 78 4.02 9.29 8.83
N VAL A 79 2.92 9.87 8.33
CA VAL A 79 1.79 9.17 7.70
C VAL A 79 1.53 9.81 6.35
N LEU A 80 1.60 9.01 5.28
CA LEU A 80 1.35 9.44 3.90
C LEU A 80 0.24 8.61 3.28
N VAL A 81 -0.74 9.27 2.66
CA VAL A 81 -1.76 8.58 1.84
C VAL A 81 -1.47 8.86 0.37
N PHE A 82 -1.28 7.79 -0.40
CA PHE A 82 -1.06 7.83 -1.84
C PHE A 82 -2.40 7.61 -2.52
N CYS A 83 -2.93 8.69 -3.09
CA CYS A 83 -4.19 8.65 -3.82
C CYS A 83 -3.94 8.45 -5.30
N ALA A 84 -4.63 7.49 -5.94
CA ALA A 84 -4.82 7.46 -7.37
C ALA A 84 -5.68 8.66 -7.76
N ASP A 85 -5.20 9.54 -8.64
CA ASP A 85 -5.79 10.83 -8.92
C ASP A 85 -5.94 11.03 -10.43
N CYS A 86 -7.14 10.75 -10.93
CA CYS A 86 -7.52 11.01 -12.31
C CYS A 86 -8.10 12.42 -12.50
N LYS A 87 -8.41 13.12 -11.39
CA LYS A 87 -9.08 14.40 -11.42
C LYS A 87 -8.20 15.53 -11.94
N LYS A 88 -6.93 15.60 -11.56
CA LYS A 88 -6.02 16.69 -11.94
C LYS A 88 -5.95 16.90 -13.46
N TRP A 89 -5.77 15.83 -14.21
CA TRP A 89 -5.70 15.90 -15.66
C TRP A 89 -7.06 16.18 -16.29
N TYR A 90 -8.13 15.57 -15.74
CA TYR A 90 -9.50 15.83 -16.18
C TYR A 90 -9.84 17.32 -16.05
N ASP A 91 -9.57 17.91 -14.88
CA ASP A 91 -9.79 19.34 -14.63
C ASP A 91 -8.92 20.23 -15.53
N ALA A 92 -7.64 19.87 -15.73
CA ALA A 92 -6.76 20.63 -16.62
C ALA A 92 -7.25 20.64 -18.07
N TYR A 93 -7.81 19.54 -18.57
CA TYR A 93 -8.40 19.50 -19.91
C TYR A 93 -9.65 20.38 -20.01
N LEU A 94 -10.51 20.35 -19.00
CA LEU A 94 -11.70 21.20 -18.95
C LEU A 94 -11.32 22.70 -18.89
N GLU A 95 -10.32 23.06 -18.10
CA GLU A 95 -9.83 24.44 -17.94
C GLU A 95 -9.39 25.08 -19.28
N VAL A 96 -8.80 24.29 -20.16
CA VAL A 96 -8.37 24.76 -21.49
C VAL A 96 -9.43 24.56 -22.59
N GLY A 97 -10.65 24.21 -22.22
CA GLY A 97 -11.79 24.06 -23.13
C GLY A 97 -11.82 22.76 -23.93
N CYS A 98 -11.05 21.73 -23.52
CA CYS A 98 -11.21 20.41 -24.10
C CYS A 98 -12.53 19.76 -23.65
N THR A 99 -12.98 18.75 -24.38
CA THR A 99 -14.13 17.91 -24.04
C THR A 99 -13.66 16.48 -23.78
N PRO A 100 -12.96 16.24 -22.66
CA PRO A 100 -12.50 14.89 -22.33
C PRO A 100 -13.69 13.98 -22.01
N ARG A 101 -13.58 12.68 -22.31
CA ARG A 101 -14.46 11.70 -21.65
C ARG A 101 -14.22 11.71 -20.16
N THR A 102 -15.19 11.31 -19.38
CA THR A 102 -15.01 11.08 -17.94
C THR A 102 -13.95 10.01 -17.70
N PRO A 103 -13.16 10.12 -16.59
CA PRO A 103 -12.24 9.08 -16.20
C PRO A 103 -12.97 7.74 -16.00
N GLY A 104 -12.44 6.69 -16.60
CA GLY A 104 -12.99 5.34 -16.51
C GLY A 104 -12.14 4.41 -15.65
N VAL A 105 -12.62 3.17 -15.46
CA VAL A 105 -11.92 2.16 -14.64
C VAL A 105 -10.50 1.88 -15.15
N GLY A 106 -10.25 1.96 -16.47
CA GLY A 106 -8.91 1.81 -17.03
C GLY A 106 -7.95 2.90 -16.56
N ASP A 107 -8.42 4.16 -16.50
CA ASP A 107 -7.63 5.29 -15.98
C ASP A 107 -7.33 5.12 -14.49
N LEU A 108 -8.33 4.67 -13.72
CA LEU A 108 -8.15 4.36 -12.30
C LEU A 108 -7.07 3.28 -12.09
N MET A 109 -7.06 2.21 -12.88
CA MET A 109 -6.05 1.15 -12.75
C MET A 109 -4.64 1.65 -13.03
N LEU A 110 -4.46 2.53 -14.02
CA LEU A 110 -3.18 3.19 -14.26
C LEU A 110 -2.78 4.09 -13.09
N ALA A 111 -3.71 4.89 -12.59
CA ALA A 111 -3.48 5.79 -11.46
C ALA A 111 -3.15 5.04 -10.16
N VAL A 112 -3.80 3.91 -9.88
CA VAL A 112 -3.47 3.02 -8.75
C VAL A 112 -2.07 2.45 -8.89
N THR A 113 -1.68 2.06 -10.10
CA THR A 113 -0.32 1.57 -10.38
C THR A 113 0.72 2.66 -10.14
N ASP A 114 0.51 3.86 -10.65
CA ASP A 114 1.39 5.02 -10.45
C ASP A 114 1.54 5.34 -8.94
N ALA A 115 0.42 5.40 -8.22
CA ALA A 115 0.40 5.64 -6.77
C ALA A 115 1.20 4.56 -5.99
N ALA A 116 1.03 3.28 -6.35
CA ALA A 116 1.72 2.17 -5.72
C ALA A 116 3.25 2.20 -5.98
N ILE A 117 3.67 2.57 -7.19
CA ILE A 117 5.08 2.69 -7.55
C ILE A 117 5.71 3.86 -6.79
N ALA A 118 5.04 5.01 -6.72
CA ALA A 118 5.49 6.18 -5.94
C ALA A 118 5.59 5.84 -4.44
N ALA A 119 4.61 5.12 -3.90
CA ALA A 119 4.64 4.65 -2.52
C ALA A 119 5.83 3.72 -2.25
N GLN A 120 6.16 2.82 -3.18
CA GLN A 120 7.32 1.92 -3.03
C GLN A 120 8.65 2.69 -3.10
N ASN A 121 8.77 3.73 -3.93
CA ASN A 121 9.94 4.59 -3.94
C ASN A 121 10.12 5.30 -2.57
N ALA A 122 9.04 5.81 -1.98
CA ALA A 122 9.07 6.38 -0.62
C ALA A 122 9.58 5.37 0.42
N VAL A 123 9.15 4.11 0.32
CA VAL A 123 9.61 3.03 1.20
C VAL A 123 11.11 2.79 1.06
N VAL A 124 11.62 2.70 -0.17
CA VAL A 124 13.06 2.46 -0.42
C VAL A 124 13.90 3.64 0.10
N ALA A 125 13.44 4.87 -0.11
CA ALA A 125 14.11 6.05 0.41
C ALA A 125 14.12 6.08 1.94
N ALA A 126 13.01 5.77 2.59
CA ALA A 126 12.93 5.69 4.05
C ALA A 126 13.88 4.62 4.63
N GLU A 127 13.91 3.44 4.04
CA GLU A 127 14.82 2.34 4.45
C GLU A 127 16.31 2.76 4.33
N SER A 128 16.67 3.59 3.35
CA SER A 128 18.05 4.08 3.21
C SER A 128 18.50 4.95 4.39
N PHE A 129 17.56 5.53 5.12
CA PHE A 129 17.81 6.29 6.36
C PHE A 129 17.66 5.42 7.62
N GLY A 130 17.31 4.15 7.49
CA GLY A 130 16.99 3.28 8.62
C GLY A 130 15.58 3.51 9.20
N ILE A 131 14.71 4.21 8.47
CA ILE A 131 13.31 4.45 8.83
C ILE A 131 12.47 3.30 8.28
N GLY A 132 11.81 2.57 9.18
CA GLY A 132 10.91 1.47 8.81
C GLY A 132 9.54 1.97 8.37
N SER A 133 8.81 1.12 7.64
CA SER A 133 7.50 1.46 7.11
C SER A 133 6.50 0.30 7.22
N CYS A 134 5.20 0.61 7.12
CA CYS A 134 4.14 -0.37 6.94
C CYS A 134 3.09 0.16 5.96
N TYR A 135 2.72 -0.68 4.99
CA TYR A 135 1.54 -0.45 4.15
C TYR A 135 0.26 -0.77 4.92
N ILE A 136 -0.72 0.10 4.82
CA ILE A 136 -2.06 -0.01 5.40
C ILE A 136 -3.04 -0.08 4.24
N GLY A 137 -3.56 -1.28 3.99
CA GLY A 137 -4.55 -1.52 2.95
C GLY A 137 -5.96 -1.09 3.35
N ASP A 138 -6.20 -1.05 4.66
CA ASP A 138 -7.48 -0.70 5.28
C ASP A 138 -7.95 0.74 4.92
N ILE A 139 -7.07 1.56 4.37
CA ILE A 139 -7.43 2.88 3.83
C ILE A 139 -8.45 2.81 2.68
N MET A 140 -8.59 1.66 2.04
CA MET A 140 -9.57 1.43 0.97
C MET A 140 -10.95 1.03 1.49
N GLU A 141 -11.08 0.73 2.78
CA GLU A 141 -12.36 0.41 3.43
C GLU A 141 -13.10 1.66 3.89
N ASN A 142 -14.34 1.46 4.34
CA ASN A 142 -15.15 2.53 4.92
C ASN A 142 -15.17 3.78 4.02
N CYS A 143 -15.45 3.59 2.74
CA CYS A 143 -15.38 4.59 1.67
C CYS A 143 -15.93 5.96 2.09
N ASP A 144 -17.14 6.00 2.66
CA ASP A 144 -17.79 7.25 3.05
C ASP A 144 -16.99 7.99 4.13
N THR A 145 -16.46 7.24 5.10
CA THR A 145 -15.63 7.78 6.18
C THR A 145 -14.30 8.30 5.64
N GLN A 146 -13.62 7.52 4.80
CA GLN A 146 -12.32 7.93 4.25
C GLN A 146 -12.46 9.14 3.32
N ARG A 147 -13.50 9.18 2.48
CA ARG A 147 -13.78 10.34 1.64
C ARG A 147 -14.03 11.60 2.46
N SER A 148 -14.77 11.48 3.55
CA SER A 148 -15.05 12.60 4.46
C SER A 148 -13.79 13.07 5.18
N LEU A 149 -13.03 12.16 5.80
CA LEU A 149 -11.82 12.49 6.56
C LEU A 149 -10.73 13.14 5.70
N LEU A 150 -10.54 12.63 4.49
CA LEU A 150 -9.49 13.08 3.57
C LEU A 150 -9.97 14.09 2.53
N HIS A 151 -11.25 14.48 2.57
CA HIS A 151 -11.89 15.40 1.61
C HIS A 151 -11.67 14.97 0.15
N LEU A 152 -11.79 13.65 -0.12
CA LEU A 152 -11.54 13.11 -1.46
C LEU A 152 -12.66 13.49 -2.42
N PRO A 153 -12.35 14.19 -3.53
CA PRO A 153 -13.33 14.47 -4.58
C PRO A 153 -13.60 13.23 -5.44
N ASP A 154 -14.53 13.35 -6.37
CA ASP A 154 -14.73 12.33 -7.39
C ASP A 154 -13.45 12.11 -8.22
N TYR A 155 -13.28 10.91 -8.74
CA TYR A 155 -12.12 10.45 -9.51
C TYR A 155 -10.80 10.42 -8.74
N VAL A 156 -10.85 10.45 -7.40
CA VAL A 156 -9.70 10.26 -6.50
C VAL A 156 -9.96 9.08 -5.58
N PHE A 157 -9.02 8.12 -5.55
CA PHE A 157 -9.10 6.89 -4.78
C PHE A 157 -7.88 6.73 -3.87
N PRO A 158 -8.04 6.45 -2.56
CA PRO A 158 -6.91 6.27 -1.65
C PRO A 158 -6.28 4.88 -1.86
N ALA A 159 -5.31 4.79 -2.78
CA ALA A 159 -4.74 3.51 -3.22
C ALA A 159 -3.86 2.82 -2.17
N ALA A 160 -3.18 3.58 -1.33
CA ALA A 160 -2.35 3.05 -0.25
C ALA A 160 -2.12 4.11 0.83
N MET A 161 -2.08 3.70 2.09
CA MET A 161 -1.51 4.51 3.16
C MET A 161 -0.20 3.88 3.64
N LEU A 162 0.80 4.71 3.88
CA LEU A 162 2.07 4.32 4.46
C LEU A 162 2.31 5.04 5.77
N VAL A 163 2.73 4.29 6.76
CA VAL A 163 3.22 4.82 8.03
C VAL A 163 4.72 4.57 8.14
N PHE A 164 5.44 5.54 8.68
CA PHE A 164 6.90 5.50 8.79
C PHE A 164 7.34 5.88 10.21
N GLY A 165 8.42 5.26 10.68
CA GLY A 165 9.02 5.59 11.96
C GLY A 165 10.31 4.81 12.21
N TRP A 166 11.07 5.25 13.19
CA TRP A 166 12.29 4.58 13.61
C TRP A 166 11.95 3.26 14.29
N PRO A 167 12.38 2.11 13.76
CA PRO A 167 12.03 0.83 14.35
C PRO A 167 12.69 0.64 15.72
N THR A 168 11.93 0.21 16.72
CA THR A 168 12.51 -0.23 17.99
C THR A 168 13.42 -1.44 17.79
N GLN A 169 14.31 -1.71 18.77
CA GLN A 169 15.19 -2.88 18.69
C GLN A 169 14.43 -4.19 18.47
N GLN A 170 13.29 -4.37 19.16
CA GLN A 170 12.40 -5.50 18.94
C GLN A 170 11.95 -5.66 17.49
N GLN A 171 11.66 -4.53 16.80
CA GLN A 171 11.26 -4.57 15.38
C GLN A 171 12.46 -4.89 14.48
N LYS A 172 13.66 -4.41 14.82
CA LYS A 172 14.91 -4.73 14.09
C LYS A 172 15.22 -6.22 14.17
N ASP A 173 15.07 -6.81 15.35
CA ASP A 173 15.40 -8.23 15.61
C ASP A 173 14.35 -9.22 15.10
N ARG A 174 13.14 -8.73 14.77
CA ARG A 174 12.06 -9.60 14.29
C ARG A 174 12.41 -10.25 12.95
N VAL A 175 12.26 -11.58 12.88
CA VAL A 175 12.48 -12.33 11.65
C VAL A 175 11.50 -11.86 10.55
N LYS A 176 12.02 -11.62 9.35
CA LYS A 176 11.20 -11.32 8.17
C LYS A 176 10.36 -12.55 7.80
N PRO A 177 9.06 -12.40 7.54
CA PRO A 177 8.23 -13.51 7.08
C PRO A 177 8.76 -14.12 5.77
N GLN A 178 8.80 -15.44 5.72
CA GLN A 178 9.18 -16.18 4.52
C GLN A 178 8.29 -15.80 3.32
N ARG A 179 8.84 -15.90 2.12
CA ARG A 179 8.12 -15.79 0.83
C ARG A 179 8.01 -17.18 0.22
N CYS A 180 7.03 -17.38 -0.65
CA CYS A 180 6.96 -18.60 -1.46
C CYS A 180 8.14 -18.68 -2.43
N ALA A 181 8.41 -19.89 -2.94
CA ALA A 181 9.48 -20.12 -3.88
C ALA A 181 9.22 -19.41 -5.22
N MET A 182 10.29 -19.07 -5.93
CA MET A 182 10.20 -18.23 -7.15
C MET A 182 9.41 -18.93 -8.27
N GLU A 183 9.54 -20.24 -8.42
CA GLU A 183 8.81 -21.05 -9.41
C GLU A 183 7.28 -21.00 -9.27
N HIS A 184 6.78 -20.59 -8.10
CA HIS A 184 5.34 -20.41 -7.84
C HIS A 184 4.82 -18.98 -8.14
N ILE A 185 5.72 -18.04 -8.43
CA ILE A 185 5.36 -16.65 -8.69
C ILE A 185 5.78 -16.23 -10.11
N VAL A 186 6.88 -16.80 -10.62
CA VAL A 186 7.43 -16.46 -11.92
C VAL A 186 7.07 -17.56 -12.91
N HIS A 187 6.22 -17.24 -13.86
CA HIS A 187 5.85 -18.13 -14.97
C HIS A 187 6.44 -17.58 -16.27
N GLU A 188 7.14 -18.42 -17.01
CA GLU A 188 7.73 -18.05 -18.28
C GLU A 188 6.66 -18.01 -19.38
N ASN A 189 6.62 -16.93 -20.14
CA ASN A 189 5.79 -16.71 -21.33
C ASN A 189 4.26 -16.76 -21.14
N GLY A 190 3.73 -17.22 -20.01
CA GLY A 190 2.28 -17.31 -19.83
C GLY A 190 1.87 -17.73 -18.43
N TYR A 191 0.61 -17.43 -18.08
CA TYR A 191 0.06 -17.88 -16.81
C TYR A 191 -0.16 -19.39 -16.81
N ARG A 192 0.33 -20.07 -15.77
CA ARG A 192 0.18 -21.51 -15.55
C ARG A 192 -0.72 -21.77 -14.33
N THR A 193 -1.82 -22.48 -14.54
CA THR A 193 -2.69 -22.91 -13.44
C THR A 193 -1.99 -24.00 -12.64
N MET A 194 -1.92 -23.82 -11.32
CA MET A 194 -1.37 -24.80 -10.39
C MET A 194 -2.39 -25.85 -9.97
N GLY A 195 -1.99 -27.11 -9.91
CA GLY A 195 -2.81 -28.19 -9.37
C GLY A 195 -2.77 -28.25 -7.84
N GLY A 196 -3.65 -29.09 -7.25
CA GLY A 196 -3.81 -29.14 -5.78
C GLY A 196 -2.53 -29.49 -5.01
N ALA A 197 -1.70 -30.41 -5.52
CA ALA A 197 -0.42 -30.75 -4.89
C ALA A 197 0.55 -29.57 -4.91
N GLU A 198 0.64 -28.86 -6.01
CA GLU A 198 1.49 -27.68 -6.20
C GLU A 198 1.02 -26.49 -5.33
N LEU A 199 -0.29 -26.27 -5.21
CA LEU A 199 -0.84 -25.26 -4.30
C LEU A 199 -0.48 -25.56 -2.84
N ARG A 200 -0.47 -26.84 -2.43
CA ARG A 200 -0.03 -27.24 -1.08
C ARG A 200 1.45 -26.95 -0.86
N ASP A 201 2.29 -27.19 -1.83
CA ASP A 201 3.72 -26.86 -1.79
C ASP A 201 3.93 -25.34 -1.73
N THR A 202 3.23 -24.59 -2.60
CA THR A 202 3.29 -23.12 -2.67
C THR A 202 3.01 -22.44 -1.32
N PHE A 203 2.01 -22.91 -0.59
CA PHE A 203 1.53 -22.24 0.64
C PHE A 203 1.82 -23.03 1.93
N GLY A 204 2.33 -24.25 1.82
CA GLY A 204 2.54 -25.15 2.96
C GLY A 204 3.42 -24.57 4.06
N TYR A 205 4.45 -23.77 3.68
CA TYR A 205 5.32 -23.09 4.64
C TYR A 205 4.57 -22.17 5.64
N LYS A 206 3.39 -21.69 5.26
CA LYS A 206 2.56 -20.83 6.14
C LYS A 206 1.80 -21.61 7.21
N ALA A 207 1.57 -22.88 6.99
CA ALA A 207 0.86 -23.74 7.93
C ALA A 207 1.72 -24.11 9.17
N GLY A 208 3.06 -24.01 9.05
CA GLY A 208 3.97 -24.43 10.11
C GLY A 208 3.76 -25.90 10.45
N ASN A 209 3.45 -26.21 11.70
CA ASN A 209 3.18 -27.58 12.17
C ASN A 209 1.72 -28.02 12.04
N ALA A 210 0.81 -27.14 11.58
CA ALA A 210 -0.60 -27.49 11.42
C ALA A 210 -0.85 -28.24 10.10
N PRO A 211 -1.84 -29.15 10.04
CA PRO A 211 -2.29 -29.72 8.77
C PRO A 211 -2.70 -28.60 7.79
N PHE A 212 -2.21 -28.67 6.55
CA PHE A 212 -2.42 -27.64 5.55
C PHE A 212 -3.90 -27.29 5.36
N ASP A 213 -4.78 -28.30 5.28
CA ASP A 213 -6.22 -28.09 5.02
C ASP A 213 -6.88 -27.31 6.18
N GLN A 214 -6.53 -27.65 7.41
CA GLN A 214 -7.03 -26.94 8.60
C GLN A 214 -6.56 -25.47 8.60
N TRP A 215 -5.27 -25.25 8.36
CA TRP A 215 -4.70 -23.92 8.29
C TRP A 215 -5.33 -23.10 7.15
N CYS A 216 -5.46 -23.69 5.96
CA CYS A 216 -5.99 -23.03 4.76
C CYS A 216 -7.47 -22.64 4.96
N THR A 217 -8.29 -23.52 5.56
CA THR A 217 -9.68 -23.22 5.90
C THR A 217 -9.79 -22.05 6.86
N ALA A 218 -9.00 -22.07 7.95
CA ALA A 218 -8.98 -20.98 8.92
C ALA A 218 -8.49 -19.66 8.28
N PHE A 219 -7.50 -19.74 7.41
CA PHE A 219 -6.97 -18.57 6.70
C PHE A 219 -7.98 -18.00 5.70
N CYS A 220 -8.72 -18.85 4.97
CA CYS A 220 -9.80 -18.45 4.09
C CYS A 220 -10.88 -17.68 4.85
N ASN A 221 -11.38 -18.24 5.96
CA ASN A 221 -12.40 -17.59 6.77
C ASN A 221 -11.95 -16.22 7.29
N ARG A 222 -10.68 -16.11 7.70
CA ARG A 222 -10.13 -14.84 8.20
C ARG A 222 -9.87 -13.81 7.11
N LYS A 223 -9.56 -14.22 5.86
CA LYS A 223 -9.10 -13.30 4.81
C LYS A 223 -10.11 -13.05 3.70
N TYR A 224 -10.90 -14.05 3.33
CA TYR A 224 -11.89 -13.92 2.25
C TYR A 224 -13.34 -13.82 2.74
N ASN A 225 -13.66 -14.54 3.84
CA ASN A 225 -15.02 -14.62 4.35
C ASN A 225 -15.30 -13.67 5.53
N SER A 226 -14.29 -12.92 5.99
CA SER A 226 -14.45 -11.96 7.08
C SER A 226 -15.27 -10.74 6.66
N ASP A 227 -15.89 -10.07 7.63
CA ASP A 227 -16.65 -8.84 7.38
C ASP A 227 -15.73 -7.73 6.86
N PHE A 228 -14.49 -7.66 7.34
CA PHE A 228 -13.42 -6.84 6.79
C PHE A 228 -13.28 -6.99 5.26
N SER A 229 -13.16 -8.23 4.77
CA SER A 229 -12.98 -8.47 3.32
C SER A 229 -14.22 -8.10 2.50
N LYS A 230 -15.40 -8.28 3.07
CA LYS A 230 -16.67 -7.87 2.43
C LYS A 230 -16.78 -6.35 2.36
N GLU A 231 -16.44 -5.65 3.46
CA GLU A 231 -16.44 -4.18 3.50
C GLU A 231 -15.43 -3.58 2.53
N MET A 232 -14.21 -4.14 2.45
CA MET A 232 -13.22 -3.74 1.45
C MET A 232 -13.81 -3.82 0.03
N THR A 233 -14.49 -4.91 -0.30
CA THR A 233 -15.12 -5.09 -1.61
C THR A 233 -16.21 -4.05 -1.84
N ARG A 234 -17.13 -3.86 -0.89
CA ARG A 234 -18.21 -2.87 -0.97
C ARG A 234 -17.64 -1.46 -1.19
N SER A 235 -16.67 -1.08 -0.38
CA SER A 235 -16.06 0.26 -0.45
C SER A 235 -15.37 0.49 -1.79
N VAL A 236 -14.61 -0.48 -2.29
CA VAL A 236 -13.95 -0.35 -3.60
C VAL A 236 -14.99 -0.28 -4.74
N GLU A 237 -16.07 -1.06 -4.68
CA GLU A 237 -17.17 -0.98 -5.65
C GLU A 237 -17.84 0.39 -5.67
N GLU A 238 -18.01 1.03 -4.50
CA GLU A 238 -18.54 2.38 -4.38
C GLU A 238 -17.63 3.41 -5.05
N TYR A 239 -16.31 3.34 -4.82
CA TYR A 239 -15.35 4.16 -5.54
C TYR A 239 -15.42 3.93 -7.06
N LEU A 240 -15.48 2.68 -7.50
CA LEU A 240 -15.58 2.32 -8.92
C LEU A 240 -16.82 2.89 -9.59
N GLY A 241 -17.90 3.10 -8.83
CA GLY A 241 -19.13 3.73 -9.31
C GLY A 241 -18.91 5.10 -9.94
N GLN A 242 -17.90 5.84 -9.50
CA GLN A 242 -17.54 7.16 -10.03
C GLN A 242 -16.83 7.09 -11.40
N PHE A 243 -16.27 5.95 -11.76
CA PHE A 243 -15.48 5.72 -12.98
C PHE A 243 -16.26 4.96 -14.06
N ARG A 244 -17.57 4.99 -14.00
CA ARG A 244 -18.46 4.32 -14.98
C ARG A 244 -19.12 5.30 -15.94
#